data_fde5073769e23834b96a676c5b280121
#
_entry.id   fde5073769e23834b96a676c5b280121
#
_cell.length_a   1.000
_cell.length_b   1.000
_cell.length_c   1.000
_cell.angle_alpha   90.00
_cell.angle_beta   90.00
_cell.angle_gamma   90.00
#
_symmetry.space_group_name_H-M   'P 1'
#
loop_
_entity.id
_entity.type
_entity.pdbx_description
1 polymer ?
#
loop_
_entity_poly.entity_id
_entity_poly.type
_entity_poly.pdbx_seq_one_letter_code
_entity_poly.pdbx_strand_id
1 'polypeptide(L)'
;VIELEGPNSDFPVLLSDYHAPVQIGDSNGKLKDPLAGIGTAGYVLQDYNPGVSASFTRNPNYWKAGHAHFDGIETTIVSDGTARQQALMTDQVDCIDDVPAPTANLLKRNANLELLAVTGTMHRVFAMRLDTPPFDNNDVRLALKYAARRQEMVDKVLLGYGQIGNDHSISPTQKYFNTELAQREFDAERARFHWKKTGIG
;
A
#
# COMPACT_ATOMS: atom_id res chain seq x y z
N VAL A 1 8.15 30.40 -0.21
CA VAL A 1 9.50 30.09 0.31
C VAL A 1 9.32 29.26 1.55
N ILE A 2 10.09 28.17 1.68
CA ILE A 2 10.12 27.31 2.87
C ILE A 2 11.49 27.53 3.50
N GLU A 3 11.51 27.92 4.78
CA GLU A 3 12.70 28.09 5.57
C GLU A 3 12.83 26.90 6.53
N LEU A 4 14.01 26.29 6.55
CA LEU A 4 14.31 25.15 7.42
C LEU A 4 15.21 25.61 8.56
N GLU A 5 15.03 25.08 9.74
CA GLU A 5 15.88 25.36 10.91
C GLU A 5 17.33 24.86 10.74
N GLY A 6 17.54 23.94 9.79
CA GLY A 6 18.86 23.41 9.45
C GLY A 6 18.88 22.71 8.09
N PRO A 7 20.07 22.32 7.60
CA PRO A 7 20.21 21.63 6.35
C PRO A 7 19.46 20.28 6.35
N ASN A 8 18.64 20.04 5.33
CA ASN A 8 17.98 18.76 5.13
C ASN A 8 17.96 18.41 3.63
N SER A 9 18.84 17.53 3.21
CA SER A 9 18.96 17.10 1.81
C SER A 9 17.74 16.31 1.33
N ASP A 10 17.00 15.69 2.24
CA ASP A 10 15.85 14.83 1.94
C ASP A 10 14.53 15.62 1.93
N PHE A 11 14.56 16.90 2.30
CA PHE A 11 13.36 17.73 2.38
C PHE A 11 12.51 17.74 1.10
N PRO A 12 13.08 17.83 -0.13
CA PRO A 12 12.28 17.75 -1.35
C PRO A 12 11.54 16.41 -1.51
N VAL A 13 12.14 15.30 -1.00
CA VAL A 13 11.53 13.98 -1.03
C VAL A 13 10.39 13.88 -0.01
N LEU A 14 10.54 14.49 1.15
CA LEU A 14 9.48 14.55 2.17
C LEU A 14 8.21 15.25 1.65
N LEU A 15 8.37 16.25 0.77
CA LEU A 15 7.23 16.93 0.13
C LEU A 15 6.50 16.06 -0.91
N SER A 16 7.06 14.93 -1.31
CA SER A 16 6.41 13.97 -2.21
C SER A 16 5.54 12.94 -1.47
N ASP A 17 5.52 12.98 -0.14
CA ASP A 17 4.66 12.11 0.67
C ASP A 17 3.19 12.47 0.47
N TYR A 18 2.34 11.45 0.29
CA TYR A 18 0.90 11.64 0.03
C TYR A 18 0.15 12.26 1.23
N HIS A 19 0.74 12.28 2.43
CA HIS A 19 0.20 12.98 3.59
C HIS A 19 0.50 14.49 3.59
N ALA A 20 1.35 14.97 2.66
CA ALA A 20 1.76 16.37 2.56
C ALA A 20 1.25 17.05 1.27
N PRO A 21 -0.06 17.02 0.95
CA PRO A 21 -0.59 17.64 -0.25
C PRO A 21 -0.44 19.18 -0.18
N VAL A 22 -0.05 19.79 -1.29
CA VAL A 22 0.00 21.25 -1.41
C VAL A 22 -1.42 21.76 -1.67
N GLN A 23 -1.92 22.58 -0.76
CA GLN A 23 -3.26 23.15 -0.83
C GLN A 23 -3.24 24.67 -0.61
N ILE A 24 -4.33 25.34 -0.96
CA ILE A 24 -4.46 26.78 -0.77
C ILE A 24 -4.78 27.08 0.70
N GLY A 25 -3.91 27.90 1.32
CA GLY A 25 -4.14 28.49 2.63
C GLY A 25 -4.74 29.89 2.54
N ASP A 26 -5.30 30.36 3.65
CA ASP A 26 -5.62 31.77 3.85
C ASP A 26 -4.34 32.59 4.14
N SER A 27 -4.49 33.90 4.39
CA SER A 27 -3.38 34.79 4.70
C SER A 27 -2.59 34.43 5.97
N ASN A 28 -3.16 33.55 6.83
CA ASN A 28 -2.53 33.07 8.05
C ASN A 28 -1.98 31.64 7.89
N GLY A 29 -2.01 31.09 6.67
CA GLY A 29 -1.55 29.73 6.37
C GLY A 29 -2.54 28.64 6.81
N LYS A 30 -3.75 28.98 7.25
CA LYS A 30 -4.79 28.01 7.59
C LYS A 30 -5.42 27.48 6.30
N LEU A 31 -5.65 26.17 6.24
CA LEU A 31 -6.33 25.52 5.13
C LEU A 31 -7.71 26.15 4.92
N LYS A 32 -7.98 26.63 3.71
CA LYS A 32 -9.17 27.43 3.41
C LYS A 32 -10.42 26.56 3.32
N ASP A 33 -10.41 25.59 2.41
CA ASP A 33 -11.48 24.60 2.24
C ASP A 33 -10.90 23.35 1.54
N PRO A 34 -10.71 22.24 2.26
CA PRO A 34 -10.16 21.01 1.68
C PRO A 34 -11.10 20.37 0.64
N LEU A 35 -12.39 20.67 0.69
CA LEU A 35 -13.40 20.10 -0.22
C LEU A 35 -13.68 20.99 -1.44
N ALA A 36 -13.07 22.17 -1.53
CA ALA A 36 -13.22 23.04 -2.71
C ALA A 36 -12.62 22.45 -4.01
N GLY A 37 -12.00 21.26 -3.93
CA GLY A 37 -11.43 20.56 -5.07
C GLY A 37 -10.20 21.25 -5.69
N ILE A 38 -9.64 22.25 -5.03
CA ILE A 38 -8.51 23.01 -5.53
C ILE A 38 -7.21 22.28 -5.22
N GLY A 39 -6.53 21.81 -6.26
CA GLY A 39 -5.28 21.08 -6.15
C GLY A 39 -4.49 21.12 -7.45
N THR A 40 -3.37 20.38 -7.48
CA THR A 40 -2.45 20.33 -8.62
C THR A 40 -2.59 19.04 -9.43
N ALA A 41 -3.58 18.22 -9.13
CA ALA A 41 -3.81 16.92 -9.77
C ALA A 41 -4.44 17.04 -11.18
N GLY A 42 -4.42 15.93 -11.93
CA GLY A 42 -5.00 15.85 -13.27
C GLY A 42 -6.52 15.94 -13.32
N TYR A 43 -7.18 15.85 -12.17
CA TYR A 43 -8.64 15.91 -12.04
C TYR A 43 -9.03 16.86 -10.90
N VAL A 44 -10.18 17.51 -11.05
CA VAL A 44 -10.77 18.46 -10.10
C VAL A 44 -11.98 17.79 -9.47
N LEU A 45 -12.05 17.78 -8.15
CA LEU A 45 -13.19 17.28 -7.40
C LEU A 45 -14.45 18.10 -7.72
N GLN A 46 -15.53 17.43 -8.05
CA GLN A 46 -16.84 18.05 -8.31
C GLN A 46 -17.83 17.78 -7.19
N ASP A 47 -17.90 16.53 -6.74
CA ASP A 47 -18.78 16.12 -5.64
C ASP A 47 -18.06 15.09 -4.77
N TYR A 48 -18.36 15.15 -3.47
CA TYR A 48 -17.79 14.21 -2.50
C TYR A 48 -18.81 13.85 -1.44
N ASN A 49 -19.24 12.60 -1.45
CA ASN A 49 -20.07 12.01 -0.42
C ASN A 49 -19.21 11.04 0.42
N PRO A 50 -18.78 11.45 1.64
CA PRO A 50 -17.87 10.68 2.45
C PRO A 50 -18.31 9.24 2.69
N GLY A 51 -17.44 8.28 2.39
CA GLY A 51 -17.71 6.85 2.56
C GLY A 51 -18.63 6.23 1.51
N VAL A 52 -19.09 6.99 0.52
CA VAL A 52 -20.00 6.53 -0.53
C VAL A 52 -19.41 6.72 -1.92
N SER A 53 -19.14 7.97 -2.32
CA SER A 53 -18.72 8.27 -3.69
C SER A 53 -17.96 9.58 -3.81
N ALA A 54 -17.22 9.75 -4.92
CA ALA A 54 -16.71 11.03 -5.35
C ALA A 54 -16.73 11.10 -6.88
N SER A 55 -16.94 12.31 -7.42
CA SER A 55 -16.86 12.58 -8.85
C SER A 55 -15.82 13.67 -9.15
N PHE A 56 -15.18 13.54 -10.30
CA PHE A 56 -14.10 14.40 -10.73
C PHE A 56 -14.23 14.71 -12.22
N THR A 57 -13.80 15.91 -12.63
CA THR A 57 -13.64 16.28 -14.03
C THR A 57 -12.18 16.53 -14.38
N ARG A 58 -11.82 16.35 -15.63
CA ARG A 58 -10.46 16.64 -16.11
C ARG A 58 -10.06 18.08 -15.79
N ASN A 59 -8.86 18.25 -15.23
CA ASN A 59 -8.26 19.56 -15.01
C ASN A 59 -7.66 20.08 -16.34
N PRO A 60 -8.23 21.12 -16.96
CA PRO A 60 -7.72 21.65 -18.22
C PRO A 60 -6.33 22.30 -18.07
N ASN A 61 -5.94 22.66 -16.85
CA ASN A 61 -4.68 23.32 -16.54
C ASN A 61 -3.66 22.33 -15.92
N TYR A 62 -3.84 21.02 -16.11
CA TYR A 62 -2.91 20.06 -15.55
C TYR A 62 -1.51 20.24 -16.15
N TRP A 63 -0.51 20.33 -15.29
CA TRP A 63 0.87 20.66 -15.67
C TRP A 63 1.60 19.54 -16.44
N LYS A 64 1.16 18.29 -16.34
CA LYS A 64 1.76 17.17 -17.08
C LYS A 64 1.03 16.95 -18.41
N ALA A 65 1.70 17.24 -19.51
CA ALA A 65 1.19 16.92 -20.84
C ALA A 65 1.06 15.39 -21.02
N GLY A 66 0.03 14.96 -21.74
CA GLY A 66 -0.20 13.54 -22.05
C GLY A 66 -0.69 12.69 -20.86
N HIS A 67 -1.24 13.32 -19.84
CA HIS A 67 -1.88 12.68 -18.68
C HIS A 67 -3.32 13.17 -18.52
N ALA A 68 -4.06 12.60 -17.56
CA ALA A 68 -5.48 12.84 -17.36
C ALA A 68 -6.30 12.50 -18.62
N HIS A 69 -6.26 11.22 -19.00
CA HIS A 69 -6.80 10.74 -20.30
C HIS A 69 -8.32 10.75 -20.39
N PHE A 70 -9.02 10.59 -19.26
CA PHE A 70 -10.47 10.56 -19.18
C PHE A 70 -11.06 11.96 -19.00
N ASP A 71 -12.29 12.19 -19.47
CA ASP A 71 -12.97 13.46 -19.26
C ASP A 71 -13.46 13.63 -17.82
N GLY A 72 -13.81 12.53 -17.17
CA GLY A 72 -14.20 12.47 -15.78
C GLY A 72 -13.89 11.12 -15.14
N ILE A 73 -13.96 11.08 -13.82
CA ILE A 73 -13.82 9.87 -13.00
C ILE A 73 -14.93 9.89 -11.97
N GLU A 74 -15.62 8.76 -11.84
CA GLU A 74 -16.55 8.52 -10.76
C GLU A 74 -16.01 7.38 -9.89
N THR A 75 -15.93 7.58 -8.58
CA THR A 75 -15.52 6.55 -7.64
C THR A 75 -16.65 6.19 -6.71
N THR A 76 -16.85 4.89 -6.49
CA THR A 76 -17.84 4.37 -5.54
C THR A 76 -17.15 3.46 -4.54
N ILE A 77 -17.43 3.65 -3.25
CA ILE A 77 -16.87 2.82 -2.18
C ILE A 77 -17.77 1.62 -1.97
N VAL A 78 -17.26 0.43 -2.32
CA VAL A 78 -17.95 -0.85 -2.11
C VAL A 78 -17.08 -1.70 -1.21
N SER A 79 -17.40 -1.81 0.08
CA SER A 79 -16.60 -2.51 1.07
C SER A 79 -16.57 -4.02 0.87
N ASP A 80 -17.65 -4.62 0.35
CA ASP A 80 -17.71 -6.05 0.07
C ASP A 80 -17.01 -6.40 -1.25
N GLY A 81 -16.01 -7.26 -1.19
CA GLY A 81 -15.21 -7.67 -2.35
C GLY A 81 -16.00 -8.44 -3.41
N THR A 82 -17.04 -9.18 -3.01
CA THR A 82 -17.90 -9.91 -3.95
C THR A 82 -18.80 -8.94 -4.71
N ALA A 83 -19.36 -7.96 -4.01
CA ALA A 83 -20.17 -6.91 -4.64
C ALA A 83 -19.33 -6.07 -5.61
N ARG A 84 -18.08 -5.72 -5.26
CA ARG A 84 -17.14 -5.04 -6.18
C ARG A 84 -16.88 -5.85 -7.44
N GLN A 85 -16.62 -7.15 -7.29
CA GLN A 85 -16.43 -8.04 -8.44
C GLN A 85 -17.67 -8.12 -9.32
N GLN A 86 -18.87 -8.21 -8.73
CA GLN A 86 -20.13 -8.24 -9.49
C GLN A 86 -20.34 -6.94 -10.27
N ALA A 87 -20.05 -5.79 -9.65
CA ALA A 87 -20.16 -4.50 -10.33
C ALA A 87 -19.27 -4.43 -11.59
N LEU A 88 -18.03 -4.96 -11.53
CA LEU A 88 -17.16 -5.06 -12.71
C LEU A 88 -17.70 -6.05 -13.74
N MET A 89 -18.19 -7.21 -13.30
CA MET A 89 -18.69 -8.27 -14.20
C MET A 89 -19.98 -7.88 -14.92
N THR A 90 -20.72 -6.91 -14.39
CA THR A 90 -21.99 -6.40 -14.95
C THR A 90 -21.85 -5.01 -15.57
N ASP A 91 -20.62 -4.58 -15.85
CA ASP A 91 -20.29 -3.30 -16.46
C ASP A 91 -20.87 -2.07 -15.72
N GLN A 92 -21.07 -2.20 -14.39
CA GLN A 92 -21.45 -1.07 -13.53
C GLN A 92 -20.27 -0.18 -13.19
N VAL A 93 -19.06 -0.73 -13.25
CA VAL A 93 -17.78 -0.02 -13.09
C VAL A 93 -16.79 -0.55 -14.11
N ASP A 94 -15.87 0.31 -14.56
CA ASP A 94 -14.83 -0.04 -15.55
C ASP A 94 -13.59 -0.65 -14.89
N CYS A 95 -13.37 -0.40 -13.59
CA CYS A 95 -12.17 -0.81 -12.87
C CYS A 95 -12.49 -1.07 -11.40
N ILE A 96 -11.81 -2.03 -10.80
CA ILE A 96 -11.81 -2.27 -9.34
C ILE A 96 -10.38 -2.43 -8.83
N ASP A 97 -10.15 -2.04 -7.61
CA ASP A 97 -8.89 -2.24 -6.90
C ASP A 97 -8.99 -3.37 -5.86
N ASP A 98 -7.85 -3.67 -5.22
CA ASP A 98 -7.72 -4.63 -4.11
C ASP A 98 -8.43 -5.97 -4.36
N VAL A 99 -8.07 -6.61 -5.49
CA VAL A 99 -8.64 -7.89 -5.90
C VAL A 99 -8.01 -9.02 -5.10
N PRO A 100 -8.77 -9.79 -4.28
CA PRO A 100 -8.24 -10.95 -3.58
C PRO A 100 -7.68 -12.01 -4.54
N ALA A 101 -6.58 -12.68 -4.16
CA ALA A 101 -5.91 -13.66 -5.02
C ALA A 101 -6.83 -14.77 -5.59
N PRO A 102 -7.77 -15.37 -4.82
CA PRO A 102 -8.74 -16.33 -5.37
C PRO A 102 -9.64 -15.72 -6.45
N THR A 103 -10.10 -14.50 -6.23
CA THR A 103 -10.94 -13.74 -7.18
C THR A 103 -10.15 -13.38 -8.44
N ALA A 104 -8.89 -12.97 -8.30
CA ALA A 104 -8.00 -12.66 -9.42
C ALA A 104 -7.91 -13.81 -10.41
N ASN A 105 -7.74 -15.03 -9.92
CA ASN A 105 -7.68 -16.23 -10.77
C ASN A 105 -9.00 -16.54 -11.48
N LEU A 106 -10.12 -16.18 -10.90
CA LEU A 106 -11.43 -16.29 -11.55
C LEU A 106 -11.59 -15.24 -12.65
N LEU A 107 -11.29 -13.97 -12.35
CA LEU A 107 -11.41 -12.86 -13.30
C LEU A 107 -10.50 -13.03 -14.52
N LYS A 108 -9.30 -13.59 -14.37
CA LYS A 108 -8.39 -13.93 -15.50
C LYS A 108 -9.01 -14.81 -16.57
N ARG A 109 -10.06 -15.55 -16.27
CA ARG A 109 -10.75 -16.42 -17.23
C ARG A 109 -11.72 -15.66 -18.14
N ASN A 110 -12.06 -14.44 -17.77
CA ASN A 110 -12.92 -13.58 -18.58
C ASN A 110 -12.04 -12.81 -19.58
N ALA A 111 -12.22 -13.10 -20.87
CA ALA A 111 -11.43 -12.48 -21.95
C ALA A 111 -11.67 -10.97 -22.11
N ASN A 112 -12.74 -10.43 -21.54
CA ASN A 112 -13.07 -9.01 -21.57
C ASN A 112 -12.42 -8.23 -20.42
N LEU A 113 -11.72 -8.90 -19.50
CA LEU A 113 -11.11 -8.27 -18.35
C LEU A 113 -9.57 -8.40 -18.42
N GLU A 114 -8.89 -7.34 -18.05
CA GLU A 114 -7.45 -7.32 -17.85
C GLU A 114 -7.12 -7.29 -16.36
N LEU A 115 -6.28 -8.22 -15.90
CA LEU A 115 -5.77 -8.24 -14.54
C LEU A 115 -4.37 -7.66 -14.49
N LEU A 116 -4.22 -6.48 -13.91
CA LEU A 116 -2.94 -5.83 -13.66
C LEU A 116 -2.40 -6.22 -12.28
N ALA A 117 -1.36 -7.04 -12.26
CA ALA A 117 -0.64 -7.40 -11.04
C ALA A 117 0.70 -6.65 -11.00
N VAL A 118 0.81 -5.66 -10.13
CA VAL A 118 2.00 -4.82 -10.02
C VAL A 118 2.74 -5.07 -8.70
N THR A 119 4.07 -5.10 -8.76
CA THR A 119 4.90 -5.15 -7.56
C THR A 119 4.95 -3.76 -6.93
N GLY A 120 4.39 -3.63 -5.74
CA GLY A 120 4.37 -2.40 -4.96
C GLY A 120 5.22 -2.48 -3.70
N THR A 121 5.04 -1.50 -2.83
CA THR A 121 5.71 -1.42 -1.52
C THR A 121 4.84 -1.94 -0.38
N MET A 122 3.59 -2.33 -0.66
CA MET A 122 2.73 -2.94 0.34
C MET A 122 3.34 -4.25 0.84
N HIS A 123 3.41 -4.41 2.14
CA HIS A 123 3.91 -5.63 2.77
C HIS A 123 3.00 -6.09 3.90
N ARG A 124 2.95 -7.39 4.10
CA ARG A 124 2.23 -8.01 5.21
C ARG A 124 3.23 -8.46 6.25
N VAL A 125 3.00 -8.09 7.50
CA VAL A 125 3.91 -8.35 8.61
C VAL A 125 3.19 -8.95 9.80
N PHE A 126 3.93 -9.68 10.62
CA PHE A 126 3.56 -9.97 12.00
C PHE A 126 4.28 -8.95 12.89
N ALA A 127 3.59 -7.86 13.17
CA ALA A 127 4.16 -6.79 13.99
C ALA A 127 4.35 -7.25 15.44
N MET A 128 5.57 -7.06 15.96
CA MET A 128 5.93 -7.41 17.34
C MET A 128 6.37 -6.17 18.10
N ARG A 129 5.66 -5.79 19.14
CA ARG A 129 6.01 -4.65 19.98
C ARG A 129 7.23 -5.00 20.84
N LEU A 130 8.33 -4.30 20.61
CA LEU A 130 9.61 -4.56 21.26
C LEU A 130 9.63 -4.15 22.74
N ASP A 131 8.71 -3.32 23.15
CA ASP A 131 8.55 -2.76 24.47
C ASP A 131 7.52 -3.51 25.34
N THR A 132 6.99 -4.64 24.85
CA THR A 132 5.90 -5.38 25.51
C THR A 132 6.18 -6.88 25.51
N PRO A 133 6.10 -7.55 26.70
CA PRO A 133 6.20 -9.00 26.76
C PRO A 133 5.12 -9.69 25.90
N PRO A 134 5.44 -10.84 25.30
CA PRO A 134 6.73 -11.53 25.32
C PRO A 134 7.71 -11.03 24.24
N PHE A 135 7.36 -10.00 23.46
CA PHE A 135 8.14 -9.57 22.30
C PHE A 135 9.32 -8.65 22.63
N ASP A 136 9.45 -8.20 23.87
CA ASP A 136 10.67 -7.57 24.40
C ASP A 136 11.86 -8.54 24.43
N ASN A 137 11.59 -9.85 24.52
CA ASN A 137 12.60 -10.90 24.42
C ASN A 137 12.97 -11.18 22.97
N ASN A 138 14.27 -11.01 22.61
CA ASN A 138 14.77 -11.24 21.27
C ASN A 138 14.66 -12.71 20.82
N ASP A 139 14.79 -13.68 21.75
CA ASP A 139 14.70 -15.10 21.41
C ASP A 139 13.25 -15.47 21.00
N VAL A 140 12.22 -14.83 21.59
CA VAL A 140 10.82 -14.97 21.12
C VAL A 140 10.69 -14.52 19.67
N ARG A 141 11.20 -13.33 19.36
CA ARG A 141 11.13 -12.78 18.00
C ARG A 141 11.89 -13.64 16.99
N LEU A 142 13.07 -14.13 17.35
CA LEU A 142 13.86 -15.02 16.49
C LEU A 142 13.17 -16.36 16.27
N ALA A 143 12.58 -16.96 17.31
CA ALA A 143 11.81 -18.19 17.18
C ALA A 143 10.68 -18.03 16.14
N LEU A 144 9.89 -16.96 16.23
CA LEU A 144 8.81 -16.68 15.28
C LEU A 144 9.33 -16.42 13.87
N LYS A 145 10.43 -15.66 13.72
CA LYS A 145 11.04 -15.38 12.42
C LYS A 145 11.53 -16.64 11.72
N TYR A 146 12.14 -17.59 12.44
CA TYR A 146 12.56 -18.86 11.88
C TYR A 146 11.41 -19.87 11.66
N ALA A 147 10.32 -19.75 12.41
CA ALA A 147 9.13 -20.57 12.24
C ALA A 147 8.26 -20.17 11.02
N ALA A 148 8.47 -18.97 10.45
CA ALA A 148 7.66 -18.47 9.35
C ALA A 148 8.02 -19.15 8.02
N ARG A 149 7.07 -19.90 7.46
CA ARG A 149 7.17 -20.52 6.13
C ARG A 149 6.73 -19.56 5.04
N ARG A 150 7.57 -18.56 4.75
CA ARG A 150 7.21 -17.42 3.88
C ARG A 150 6.83 -17.84 2.47
N GLN A 151 7.56 -18.77 1.86
CA GLN A 151 7.23 -19.26 0.53
C GLN A 151 5.85 -19.93 0.51
N GLU A 152 5.56 -20.78 1.50
CA GLU A 152 4.27 -21.44 1.60
C GLU A 152 3.10 -20.44 1.77
N MET A 153 3.35 -19.32 2.46
CA MET A 153 2.37 -18.21 2.55
C MET A 153 2.14 -17.54 1.19
N VAL A 154 3.20 -17.29 0.42
CA VAL A 154 3.07 -16.74 -0.94
C VAL A 154 2.30 -17.71 -1.83
N ASP A 155 2.64 -18.99 -1.79
CA ASP A 155 2.04 -19.99 -2.68
C ASP A 155 0.59 -20.29 -2.34
N LYS A 156 0.26 -20.46 -1.04
CA LYS A 156 -1.07 -20.92 -0.61
C LYS A 156 -2.04 -19.79 -0.25
N VAL A 157 -1.53 -18.68 0.29
CA VAL A 157 -2.39 -17.57 0.73
C VAL A 157 -2.49 -16.52 -0.37
N LEU A 158 -1.36 -16.17 -0.97
CA LEU A 158 -1.31 -15.17 -2.04
C LEU A 158 -1.43 -15.78 -3.44
N LEU A 159 -1.48 -17.10 -3.56
CA LEU A 159 -1.59 -17.85 -4.83
C LEU A 159 -0.56 -17.38 -5.89
N GLY A 160 0.65 -17.04 -5.44
CA GLY A 160 1.73 -16.53 -6.28
C GLY A 160 1.70 -15.01 -6.54
N TYR A 161 0.68 -14.28 -6.08
CA TYR A 161 0.60 -12.82 -6.20
C TYR A 161 1.37 -12.13 -5.07
N GLY A 162 2.70 -12.28 -5.06
CA GLY A 162 3.55 -11.66 -4.05
C GLY A 162 4.98 -12.15 -4.10
N GLN A 163 5.81 -11.54 -3.28
CA GLN A 163 7.22 -11.89 -3.11
C GLN A 163 7.53 -12.07 -1.63
N ILE A 164 8.56 -12.85 -1.33
CA ILE A 164 9.04 -13.04 0.04
C ILE A 164 9.73 -11.76 0.51
N GLY A 165 9.32 -11.25 1.67
CA GLY A 165 10.05 -10.23 2.40
C GLY A 165 11.14 -10.81 3.29
N ASN A 166 12.10 -10.00 3.72
CA ASN A 166 13.24 -10.42 4.53
C ASN A 166 13.34 -9.69 5.87
N ASP A 167 12.27 -9.71 6.67
CA ASP A 167 12.21 -9.12 8.02
C ASP A 167 12.50 -7.60 8.10
N HIS A 168 12.39 -6.88 6.99
CA HIS A 168 12.52 -5.43 6.91
C HIS A 168 11.52 -4.85 5.90
N SER A 169 11.23 -3.55 6.04
CA SER A 169 10.19 -2.87 5.26
C SER A 169 10.64 -2.39 3.88
N ILE A 170 11.95 -2.45 3.57
CA ILE A 170 12.47 -1.97 2.30
C ILE A 170 12.32 -3.06 1.25
N SER A 171 11.54 -2.82 0.21
CA SER A 171 11.32 -3.79 -0.87
C SER A 171 12.45 -3.75 -1.92
N PRO A 172 12.64 -4.83 -2.70
CA PRO A 172 13.65 -4.87 -3.77
C PRO A 172 13.47 -3.78 -4.84
N THR A 173 12.30 -3.17 -4.94
CA THR A 173 12.03 -2.07 -5.87
C THR A 173 12.48 -0.70 -5.34
N GLN A 174 12.91 -0.62 -4.09
CA GLN A 174 13.32 0.63 -3.45
C GLN A 174 14.84 0.82 -3.50
N LYS A 175 15.27 2.08 -3.67
CA LYS A 175 16.68 2.47 -3.80
C LYS A 175 17.60 1.98 -2.67
N TYR A 176 17.07 1.92 -1.45
CA TYR A 176 17.85 1.56 -0.26
C TYR A 176 17.72 0.10 0.15
N PHE A 177 17.24 -0.75 -0.76
CA PHE A 177 17.22 -2.19 -0.53
C PHE A 177 18.62 -2.75 -0.38
N ASN A 178 18.87 -3.48 0.71
CA ASN A 178 20.15 -4.12 0.95
C ASN A 178 20.20 -5.52 0.31
N THR A 179 20.89 -5.64 -0.81
CA THR A 179 21.08 -6.90 -1.54
C THR A 179 22.02 -7.89 -0.86
N GLU A 180 22.84 -7.44 0.09
CA GLU A 180 23.80 -8.29 0.81
C GLU A 180 23.17 -8.99 2.02
N LEU A 181 21.97 -8.56 2.43
CA LEU A 181 21.28 -9.17 3.54
C LEU A 181 20.71 -10.54 3.15
N ALA A 182 21.31 -11.59 3.69
CA ALA A 182 20.88 -12.96 3.41
C ALA A 182 19.39 -13.15 3.77
N GLN A 183 18.65 -13.78 2.88
CA GLN A 183 17.24 -14.14 3.12
C GLN A 183 17.13 -15.07 4.32
N ARG A 184 16.29 -14.71 5.27
CA ARG A 184 15.97 -15.60 6.39
C ARG A 184 15.04 -16.71 5.95
N GLU A 185 15.56 -17.92 5.92
CA GLU A 185 14.81 -19.12 5.57
C GLU A 185 14.04 -19.68 6.78
N PHE A 186 13.03 -20.52 6.49
CA PHE A 186 12.38 -21.33 7.51
C PHE A 186 13.37 -22.33 8.09
N ASP A 187 13.46 -22.39 9.43
CA ASP A 187 14.32 -23.33 10.15
C ASP A 187 13.67 -23.74 11.47
N ALA A 188 13.07 -24.91 11.47
CA ALA A 188 12.34 -25.43 12.63
C ALA A 188 13.26 -25.72 13.83
N GLU A 189 14.53 -26.06 13.60
CA GLU A 189 15.49 -26.36 14.68
C GLU A 189 15.93 -25.08 15.36
N ARG A 190 16.29 -24.05 14.58
CA ARG A 190 16.59 -22.73 15.12
C ARG A 190 15.39 -22.11 15.81
N ALA A 191 14.20 -22.27 15.26
CA ALA A 191 12.98 -21.81 15.91
C ALA A 191 12.80 -22.44 17.30
N ARG A 192 12.94 -23.78 17.40
CA ARG A 192 12.87 -24.50 18.68
C ARG A 192 13.99 -24.12 19.64
N PHE A 193 15.21 -23.95 19.14
CA PHE A 193 16.35 -23.51 19.94
C PHE A 193 16.07 -22.17 20.60
N HIS A 194 15.66 -21.17 19.84
CA HIS A 194 15.33 -19.85 20.38
C HIS A 194 14.13 -19.90 21.30
N TRP A 195 13.10 -20.66 20.97
CA TRP A 195 11.93 -20.82 21.82
C TRP A 195 12.30 -21.39 23.21
N LYS A 196 13.10 -22.45 23.24
CA LYS A 196 13.57 -23.04 24.50
C LYS A 196 14.34 -22.05 25.38
N LYS A 197 15.12 -21.17 24.79
CA LYS A 197 15.86 -20.13 25.53
C LYS A 197 14.97 -19.11 26.21
N THR A 198 13.75 -18.93 25.77
CA THR A 198 12.81 -17.98 26.37
C THR A 198 12.35 -18.41 27.77
N GLY A 199 12.35 -19.69 28.08
CA GLY A 199 11.75 -20.25 29.28
C GLY A 199 10.22 -20.22 29.30
N ILE A 200 9.58 -19.83 28.19
CA ILE A 200 8.12 -19.87 28.02
C ILE A 200 7.76 -21.30 27.64
N GLY A 201 7.04 -21.99 28.54
CA GLY A 201 6.62 -23.40 28.39
C GLY A 201 5.52 -23.61 27.37
#